data_5c44421fedd9b875b1463b845efadfa6
#
_entry.id   5c44421fedd9b875b1463b845efadfa6
#
_cell.length_a   1.000
_cell.length_b   1.000
_cell.length_c   1.000
_cell.angle_alpha   90.00
_cell.angle_beta   90.00
_cell.angle_gamma   90.00
#
_symmetry.space_group_name_H-M   'P 1'
#
loop_
_entity.id
_entity.type
_entity.pdbx_description
1 polymer ?
#
loop_
_entity_poly.entity_id
_entity_poly.type
_entity_poly.pdbx_seq_one_letter_code
_entity_poly.pdbx_strand_id
1 'polypeptide(L)'
;MKKAKKENKQRQGISLKYKGMLLTAMLIFVVVGATLMLAIPQIKSNMTETIHSYMYDIAVTNGRSLDVEVKAHGIRVALSENKLRELFSNVKVKDMESSYAYVVAGNGTMLYHPKADKIGKPVENAVVKDLVSQIEKDQVPKSDVATYDFRGDTKYVGYYADQDGQYIVIVSADQSEALSGVTQAIGTMVGTSVCCQIICMIIAFLCFHRLFNPLKKITYQVERLGNLDLKHTGELDKLAKIGGEVGMMARSVWQVQTKLAEVVMELKDESEHLFA
;
A
#
# COMPACT_ATOMS: atom_id res chain seq x y z
N MET A 1 -29.38 -22.96 53.47
CA MET A 1 -29.83 -22.55 52.11
C MET A 1 -29.06 -21.37 51.50
N LYS A 2 -27.71 -21.23 51.74
CA LYS A 2 -26.88 -20.15 51.17
C LYS A 2 -25.73 -20.62 50.25
N LYS A 3 -25.57 -21.94 50.00
CA LYS A 3 -24.50 -22.52 49.19
C LYS A 3 -24.87 -22.82 47.72
N ALA A 4 -26.17 -22.90 47.36
CA ALA A 4 -26.61 -23.26 46.02
C ALA A 4 -26.70 -22.09 45.03
N LYS A 5 -26.41 -20.84 45.44
CA LYS A 5 -26.52 -19.64 44.60
C LYS A 5 -25.18 -19.20 43.97
N LYS A 6 -24.12 -19.97 44.09
CA LYS A 6 -22.77 -19.59 43.68
C LYS A 6 -22.20 -20.33 42.45
N GLU A 7 -22.92 -21.33 41.92
CA GLU A 7 -22.37 -22.21 40.86
C GLU A 7 -22.84 -21.95 39.44
N ASN A 8 -23.75 -20.99 39.20
CA ASN A 8 -24.21 -20.70 37.84
C ASN A 8 -23.74 -19.32 37.34
N LYS A 9 -22.51 -18.94 37.64
CA LYS A 9 -21.81 -17.92 36.88
C LYS A 9 -21.22 -18.58 35.64
N GLN A 10 -22.11 -19.05 34.71
CA GLN A 10 -21.68 -19.42 33.35
C GLN A 10 -20.73 -18.35 32.88
N ARG A 11 -19.50 -18.75 32.49
CA ARG A 11 -18.54 -17.90 31.84
C ARG A 11 -19.27 -17.28 30.64
N GLN A 12 -19.73 -16.04 30.76
CA GLN A 12 -20.27 -15.28 29.65
C GLN A 12 -19.10 -15.07 28.68
N GLY A 13 -18.86 -16.07 27.83
CA GLY A 13 -17.93 -15.97 26.72
C GLY A 13 -18.37 -14.81 25.81
N ILE A 14 -17.41 -14.20 25.14
CA ILE A 14 -17.69 -13.18 24.12
C ILE A 14 -18.74 -13.72 23.17
N SER A 15 -19.85 -12.98 23.00
CA SER A 15 -20.96 -13.37 22.12
C SER A 15 -20.45 -13.74 20.72
N LEU A 16 -21.01 -14.78 20.12
CA LEU A 16 -20.66 -15.28 18.79
C LEU A 16 -20.65 -14.15 17.75
N LYS A 17 -21.55 -13.16 17.89
CA LYS A 17 -21.56 -11.93 17.09
C LYS A 17 -20.23 -11.19 17.11
N TYR A 18 -19.68 -10.93 18.30
CA TYR A 18 -18.41 -10.20 18.44
C TYR A 18 -17.21 -11.04 18.00
N LYS A 19 -17.24 -12.36 18.20
CA LYS A 19 -16.21 -13.26 17.69
C LYS A 19 -16.17 -13.24 16.16
N GLY A 20 -17.32 -13.32 15.50
CA GLY A 20 -17.43 -13.24 14.05
C GLY A 20 -16.95 -11.89 13.51
N MET A 21 -17.36 -10.78 14.14
CA MET A 21 -16.89 -9.43 13.76
C MET A 21 -15.38 -9.28 13.89
N LEU A 22 -14.80 -9.77 14.99
CA LEU A 22 -13.36 -9.67 15.23
C LEU A 22 -12.57 -10.52 14.22
N LEU A 23 -13.06 -11.72 13.91
CA LEU A 23 -12.44 -12.58 12.89
C LEU A 23 -12.47 -11.91 11.51
N THR A 24 -13.60 -11.35 11.11
CA THR A 24 -13.75 -10.65 9.82
C THR A 24 -12.86 -9.42 9.76
N ALA A 25 -12.81 -8.64 10.84
CA ALA A 25 -11.93 -7.48 10.94
C ALA A 25 -10.46 -7.85 10.81
N MET A 26 -10.03 -8.90 11.52
CA MET A 26 -8.66 -9.42 11.46
C MET A 26 -8.32 -9.91 10.05
N LEU A 27 -9.23 -10.62 9.40
CA LEU A 27 -9.02 -11.13 8.04
C LEU A 27 -8.84 -9.99 7.04
N ILE A 28 -9.70 -8.97 7.07
CA ILE A 28 -9.60 -7.79 6.21
C ILE A 28 -8.27 -7.07 6.46
N PHE A 29 -7.90 -6.87 7.73
CA PHE A 29 -6.66 -6.21 8.10
C PHE A 29 -5.42 -6.97 7.58
N VAL A 30 -5.41 -8.29 7.73
CA VAL A 30 -4.30 -9.14 7.24
C VAL A 30 -4.19 -9.08 5.72
N VAL A 31 -5.31 -9.19 4.99
CA VAL A 31 -5.31 -9.17 3.52
C VAL A 31 -4.81 -7.81 3.00
N VAL A 32 -5.36 -6.71 3.53
CA VAL A 32 -4.93 -5.35 3.11
C VAL A 32 -3.48 -5.10 3.49
N GLY A 33 -3.06 -5.46 4.71
CA GLY A 33 -1.67 -5.31 5.16
C GLY A 33 -0.69 -6.09 4.30
N ALA A 34 -1.00 -7.35 3.99
CA ALA A 34 -0.17 -8.19 3.12
C ALA A 34 -0.07 -7.61 1.70
N THR A 35 -1.18 -7.13 1.14
CA THR A 35 -1.20 -6.49 -0.19
C THR A 35 -0.31 -5.25 -0.23
N LEU A 36 -0.43 -4.36 0.76
CA LEU A 36 0.40 -3.16 0.84
C LEU A 36 1.89 -3.50 1.06
N MET A 37 2.17 -4.48 1.91
CA MET A 37 3.54 -4.93 2.20
C MET A 37 4.25 -5.47 0.95
N LEU A 38 3.54 -6.11 0.04
CA LEU A 38 4.08 -6.62 -1.22
C LEU A 38 4.12 -5.54 -2.31
N ALA A 39 3.08 -4.71 -2.42
CA ALA A 39 2.94 -3.74 -3.50
C ALA A 39 3.90 -2.55 -3.36
N ILE A 40 4.10 -2.01 -2.15
CA ILE A 40 4.91 -0.81 -1.94
C ILE A 40 6.37 -0.98 -2.37
N PRO A 41 7.11 -2.04 -1.96
CA PRO A 41 8.48 -2.27 -2.42
C PRO A 41 8.57 -2.44 -3.94
N GLN A 42 7.62 -3.15 -4.54
CA GLN A 42 7.60 -3.40 -5.98
C GLN A 42 7.37 -2.10 -6.77
N ILE A 43 6.44 -1.24 -6.33
CA ILE A 43 6.22 0.08 -6.95
C ILE A 43 7.49 0.92 -6.88
N LYS A 44 8.15 0.97 -5.70
CA LYS A 44 9.41 1.71 -5.55
C LYS A 44 10.52 1.17 -6.46
N SER A 45 10.69 -0.14 -6.52
CA SER A 45 11.70 -0.78 -7.36
C SER A 45 11.48 -0.49 -8.83
N ASN A 46 10.26 -0.72 -9.34
CA ASN A 46 9.92 -0.48 -10.74
C ASN A 46 10.11 1.00 -11.13
N MET A 47 9.76 1.92 -10.23
CA MET A 47 9.93 3.34 -10.51
C MET A 47 11.39 3.75 -10.49
N THR A 48 12.19 3.21 -9.57
CA THR A 48 13.64 3.45 -9.55
C THR A 48 14.28 2.98 -10.86
N GLU A 49 13.91 1.80 -11.34
CA GLU A 49 14.40 1.27 -12.63
C GLU A 49 13.97 2.16 -13.79
N THR A 50 12.74 2.64 -13.79
CA THR A 50 12.24 3.57 -14.81
C THR A 50 13.05 4.88 -14.82
N ILE A 51 13.30 5.46 -13.63
CA ILE A 51 14.11 6.68 -13.49
C ILE A 51 15.54 6.43 -13.97
N HIS A 52 16.15 5.31 -13.61
CA HIS A 52 17.47 4.93 -14.09
C HIS A 52 17.51 4.84 -15.62
N SER A 53 16.53 4.20 -16.25
CA SER A 53 16.43 4.16 -17.71
C SER A 53 16.34 5.55 -18.33
N TYR A 54 15.52 6.44 -17.77
CA TYR A 54 15.44 7.81 -18.26
C TYR A 54 16.76 8.57 -18.13
N MET A 55 17.42 8.47 -16.99
CA MET A 55 18.70 9.15 -16.78
C MET A 55 19.81 8.62 -17.70
N TYR A 56 19.81 7.29 -17.89
CA TYR A 56 20.69 6.64 -18.86
C TYR A 56 20.46 7.19 -20.27
N ASP A 57 19.20 7.19 -20.72
CA ASP A 57 18.85 7.62 -22.07
C ASP A 57 19.20 9.09 -22.30
N ILE A 58 18.95 9.97 -21.33
CA ILE A 58 19.30 11.39 -21.42
C ILE A 58 20.84 11.56 -21.49
N ALA A 59 21.58 10.87 -20.64
CA ALA A 59 23.05 10.96 -20.62
C ALA A 59 23.65 10.45 -21.94
N VAL A 60 23.21 9.28 -22.41
CA VAL A 60 23.69 8.68 -23.67
C VAL A 60 23.30 9.48 -24.89
N THR A 61 22.06 9.97 -24.96
CA THR A 61 21.58 10.76 -26.10
C THR A 61 22.37 12.08 -26.23
N ASN A 62 22.54 12.78 -25.11
CA ASN A 62 23.30 14.04 -25.10
C ASN A 62 24.79 13.81 -25.30
N GLY A 63 25.33 12.72 -24.77
CA GLY A 63 26.72 12.31 -25.01
C GLY A 63 26.99 12.05 -26.49
N ARG A 64 26.10 11.24 -27.15
CA ARG A 64 26.20 11.00 -28.60
C ARG A 64 26.01 12.26 -29.44
N SER A 65 25.18 13.19 -28.98
CA SER A 65 25.05 14.50 -29.66
C SER A 65 26.35 15.27 -29.57
N LEU A 66 27.05 15.22 -28.44
CA LEU A 66 28.38 15.83 -28.29
C LEU A 66 29.41 15.13 -29.17
N ASP A 67 29.39 13.79 -29.31
CA ASP A 67 30.25 13.05 -30.25
C ASP A 67 30.10 13.54 -31.68
N VAL A 68 28.85 13.81 -32.10
CA VAL A 68 28.58 14.37 -33.45
C VAL A 68 29.18 15.74 -33.61
N GLU A 69 29.08 16.61 -32.63
CA GLU A 69 29.69 17.93 -32.61
C GLU A 69 31.25 17.85 -32.65
N VAL A 70 31.82 16.92 -31.87
CA VAL A 70 33.28 16.69 -31.90
C VAL A 70 33.73 16.22 -33.27
N LYS A 71 33.01 15.32 -33.92
CA LYS A 71 33.32 14.84 -35.27
C LYS A 71 33.17 15.93 -36.34
N ALA A 72 32.16 16.80 -36.20
CA ALA A 72 31.87 17.86 -37.17
C ALA A 72 32.82 19.07 -37.08
N HIS A 73 33.16 19.49 -35.87
CA HIS A 73 33.86 20.78 -35.63
C HIS A 73 35.20 20.62 -34.89
N GLY A 74 35.56 19.41 -34.51
CA GLY A 74 36.77 19.12 -33.73
C GLY A 74 36.56 19.35 -32.23
N ILE A 75 37.32 18.60 -31.42
CA ILE A 75 37.17 18.55 -29.97
C ILE A 75 37.33 19.94 -29.29
N ARG A 76 38.25 20.77 -29.76
CA ARG A 76 38.48 22.10 -29.15
C ARG A 76 37.28 23.03 -29.29
N VAL A 77 36.56 22.94 -30.39
CA VAL A 77 35.35 23.75 -30.65
C VAL A 77 34.19 23.19 -29.91
N ALA A 78 33.95 21.87 -29.99
CA ALA A 78 32.85 21.18 -29.36
C ALA A 78 32.88 21.27 -27.83
N LEU A 79 34.07 21.19 -27.21
CA LEU A 79 34.24 21.29 -25.76
C LEU A 79 34.45 22.74 -25.28
N SER A 80 34.28 23.76 -26.15
CA SER A 80 34.32 25.16 -25.69
C SER A 80 33.14 25.47 -24.77
N GLU A 81 33.32 26.33 -23.76
CA GLU A 81 32.32 26.70 -22.79
C GLU A 81 31.00 27.17 -23.46
N ASN A 82 31.07 27.99 -24.48
CA ASN A 82 29.94 28.52 -25.19
C ASN A 82 29.14 27.40 -25.88
N LYS A 83 29.81 26.46 -26.54
CA LYS A 83 29.16 25.34 -27.24
C LYS A 83 28.54 24.36 -26.24
N LEU A 84 29.24 24.03 -25.16
CA LEU A 84 28.68 23.18 -24.09
C LEU A 84 27.46 23.83 -23.40
N ARG A 85 27.52 25.15 -23.19
CA ARG A 85 26.39 25.91 -22.66
C ARG A 85 25.17 25.84 -23.60
N GLU A 86 25.38 26.00 -24.90
CA GLU A 86 24.34 25.85 -25.91
C GLU A 86 23.70 24.48 -25.86
N LEU A 87 24.50 23.41 -25.81
CA LEU A 87 24.02 22.03 -25.84
C LEU A 87 23.34 21.59 -24.54
N PHE A 88 23.90 21.99 -23.38
CA PHE A 88 23.52 21.38 -22.10
C PHE A 88 22.71 22.29 -21.17
N SER A 89 22.53 23.58 -21.46
CA SER A 89 21.79 24.48 -20.55
C SER A 89 20.33 24.08 -20.29
N ASN A 90 19.71 23.42 -21.26
CA ASN A 90 18.32 22.98 -21.19
C ASN A 90 18.16 21.47 -20.93
N VAL A 91 19.27 20.75 -20.75
CA VAL A 91 19.24 19.31 -20.49
C VAL A 91 18.82 19.08 -19.04
N LYS A 92 17.61 18.56 -18.87
CA LYS A 92 17.00 18.23 -17.59
C LYS A 92 16.21 16.95 -17.71
N VAL A 93 16.03 16.25 -16.60
CA VAL A 93 15.00 15.24 -16.49
C VAL A 93 13.65 15.96 -16.34
N LYS A 94 12.69 15.63 -17.17
CA LYS A 94 11.37 16.29 -17.18
C LYS A 94 10.75 16.30 -15.78
N ASP A 95 10.16 17.41 -15.41
CA ASP A 95 9.46 17.64 -14.14
C ASP A 95 10.35 17.49 -12.87
N MET A 96 11.69 17.56 -13.04
CA MET A 96 12.66 17.56 -11.93
C MET A 96 13.49 18.85 -11.95
N GLU A 97 13.22 19.76 -11.02
CA GLU A 97 13.92 21.03 -10.91
C GLU A 97 15.38 20.87 -10.46
N SER A 98 15.65 19.86 -9.62
CA SER A 98 16.99 19.53 -9.14
C SER A 98 17.89 18.92 -10.21
N SER A 99 17.31 18.50 -11.35
CA SER A 99 18.07 17.83 -12.40
C SER A 99 18.85 18.82 -13.26
N TYR A 100 20.05 18.44 -13.59
CA TYR A 100 20.92 19.21 -14.50
C TYR A 100 21.96 18.31 -15.15
N ALA A 101 22.46 18.75 -16.30
CA ALA A 101 23.61 18.13 -16.94
C ALA A 101 24.88 18.94 -16.71
N TYR A 102 26.02 18.25 -16.70
CA TYR A 102 27.35 18.83 -16.68
C TYR A 102 28.34 17.95 -17.43
N VAL A 103 29.45 18.51 -17.84
CA VAL A 103 30.47 17.82 -18.64
C VAL A 103 31.81 17.94 -17.94
N VAL A 104 32.51 16.81 -17.83
CA VAL A 104 33.84 16.70 -17.21
C VAL A 104 34.82 16.18 -18.25
N ALA A 105 36.03 16.74 -18.30
CA ALA A 105 37.11 16.21 -19.09
C ALA A 105 37.61 14.87 -18.54
N GLY A 106 38.26 14.05 -19.35
CA GLY A 106 38.84 12.78 -18.93
C GLY A 106 39.86 12.90 -17.78
N ASN A 107 40.46 14.06 -17.58
CA ASN A 107 41.34 14.37 -16.46
C ASN A 107 40.59 14.87 -15.19
N GLY A 108 39.28 14.84 -15.17
CA GLY A 108 38.45 15.26 -14.02
C GLY A 108 38.17 16.75 -13.91
N THR A 109 38.59 17.58 -14.89
CA THR A 109 38.30 19.02 -14.90
C THR A 109 36.87 19.27 -15.37
N MET A 110 36.10 20.11 -14.66
CA MET A 110 34.73 20.50 -15.03
C MET A 110 34.78 21.41 -16.26
N LEU A 111 34.28 20.93 -17.39
CA LEU A 111 34.21 21.70 -18.65
C LEU A 111 32.93 22.54 -18.72
N TYR A 112 31.82 22.02 -18.22
CA TYR A 112 30.56 22.73 -18.14
C TYR A 112 29.80 22.34 -16.86
N HIS A 113 29.21 23.32 -16.24
CA HIS A 113 28.30 23.14 -15.13
C HIS A 113 27.29 24.31 -15.11
N PRO A 114 25.98 24.12 -14.75
CA PRO A 114 25.04 25.22 -14.61
C PRO A 114 25.50 26.32 -13.64
N LYS A 115 26.25 25.95 -12.59
CA LYS A 115 26.92 26.89 -11.68
C LYS A 115 28.30 27.22 -12.23
N ALA A 116 28.45 28.45 -12.75
CA ALA A 116 29.67 28.88 -13.39
C ALA A 116 30.94 28.83 -12.50
N ASP A 117 30.75 28.98 -11.19
CA ASP A 117 31.84 28.90 -10.21
C ASP A 117 32.49 27.51 -10.10
N LYS A 118 31.92 26.50 -10.69
CA LYS A 118 32.46 25.13 -10.75
C LYS A 118 33.25 24.82 -12.00
N ILE A 119 33.09 25.60 -13.04
CA ILE A 119 33.81 25.42 -14.32
C ILE A 119 35.30 25.61 -14.09
N GLY A 120 36.14 24.75 -14.68
CA GLY A 120 37.58 24.73 -14.52
C GLY A 120 38.09 24.11 -13.21
N LYS A 121 37.21 23.72 -12.30
CA LYS A 121 37.59 23.06 -11.05
C LYS A 121 37.53 21.54 -11.16
N PRO A 122 38.24 20.80 -10.29
CA PRO A 122 38.11 19.35 -10.25
C PRO A 122 36.71 18.92 -9.83
N VAL A 123 36.24 17.80 -10.37
CA VAL A 123 34.97 17.22 -9.99
C VAL A 123 34.96 16.79 -8.52
N GLU A 124 33.84 17.06 -7.83
CA GLU A 124 33.66 16.71 -6.40
C GLU A 124 32.97 15.39 -6.19
N ASN A 125 32.13 14.97 -7.13
CA ASN A 125 31.28 13.76 -7.08
C ASN A 125 32.16 12.49 -7.05
N ALA A 126 31.92 11.62 -6.05
CA ALA A 126 32.69 10.41 -5.85
C ALA A 126 32.57 9.41 -7.01
N VAL A 127 31.36 9.25 -7.58
CA VAL A 127 31.14 8.37 -8.74
C VAL A 127 31.95 8.87 -9.94
N VAL A 128 31.90 10.18 -10.25
CA VAL A 128 32.60 10.73 -11.41
C VAL A 128 34.12 10.71 -11.20
N LYS A 129 34.60 10.86 -9.97
CA LYS A 129 36.01 10.65 -9.65
C LYS A 129 36.50 9.24 -9.95
N ASP A 130 35.65 8.25 -9.63
CA ASP A 130 35.94 6.84 -9.95
C ASP A 130 36.00 6.62 -11.48
N LEU A 131 35.04 7.20 -12.22
CA LEU A 131 35.03 7.14 -13.70
C LEU A 131 36.31 7.77 -14.29
N VAL A 132 36.72 8.91 -13.79
CA VAL A 132 37.97 9.56 -14.18
C VAL A 132 39.17 8.66 -13.88
N SER A 133 39.20 8.05 -12.68
CA SER A 133 40.28 7.12 -12.31
C SER A 133 40.34 5.86 -13.19
N GLN A 134 39.22 5.42 -13.73
CA GLN A 134 39.19 4.33 -14.73
C GLN A 134 39.78 4.79 -16.05
N ILE A 135 39.40 5.98 -16.53
CA ILE A 135 39.98 6.58 -17.76
C ILE A 135 41.49 6.75 -17.65
N GLU A 136 41.99 7.23 -16.50
CA GLU A 136 43.45 7.37 -16.25
C GLU A 136 44.22 6.04 -16.30
N LYS A 137 43.51 4.91 -16.17
CA LYS A 137 44.04 3.55 -16.30
C LYS A 137 43.77 2.94 -17.67
N ASP A 138 43.48 3.75 -18.68
CA ASP A 138 43.10 3.34 -20.04
C ASP A 138 41.84 2.41 -20.07
N GLN A 139 40.95 2.55 -19.11
CA GLN A 139 39.68 1.82 -19.02
C GLN A 139 38.53 2.78 -19.22
N VAL A 140 37.97 2.84 -20.41
CA VAL A 140 36.80 3.69 -20.67
C VAL A 140 35.54 3.03 -20.04
N PRO A 141 34.90 3.71 -19.07
CA PRO A 141 33.70 3.15 -18.41
C PRO A 141 32.53 3.08 -19.36
N LYS A 142 31.75 1.99 -19.24
CA LYS A 142 30.48 1.88 -19.96
C LYS A 142 29.47 2.86 -19.37
N SER A 143 28.65 3.45 -20.25
CA SER A 143 27.54 4.29 -19.83
C SER A 143 26.58 3.54 -18.89
N ASP A 144 26.21 4.16 -17.79
CA ASP A 144 25.35 3.55 -16.78
C ASP A 144 24.71 4.63 -15.88
N VAL A 145 23.96 4.21 -14.87
CA VAL A 145 23.41 5.05 -13.82
C VAL A 145 23.91 4.57 -12.46
N ALA A 146 24.34 5.48 -11.65
CA ALA A 146 24.78 5.20 -10.28
C ALA A 146 24.02 6.07 -9.26
N THR A 147 24.11 5.68 -8.00
CA THR A 147 23.56 6.43 -6.88
C THR A 147 24.70 6.83 -5.95
N TYR A 148 24.68 8.06 -5.44
CA TYR A 148 25.70 8.54 -4.50
C TYR A 148 25.09 9.54 -3.51
N ASP A 149 25.74 9.66 -2.35
CA ASP A 149 25.38 10.66 -1.35
C ASP A 149 26.24 11.92 -1.52
N PHE A 150 25.58 13.06 -1.56
CA PHE A 150 26.23 14.35 -1.68
C PHE A 150 25.64 15.33 -0.64
N ARG A 151 26.46 15.66 0.37
CA ARG A 151 26.09 16.60 1.46
C ARG A 151 24.82 16.21 2.24
N GLY A 152 24.53 14.92 2.34
CA GLY A 152 23.37 14.40 3.04
C GLY A 152 22.16 14.10 2.15
N ASP A 153 22.21 14.48 0.87
CA ASP A 153 21.18 14.16 -0.12
C ASP A 153 21.65 13.01 -1.01
N THR A 154 20.81 12.00 -1.18
CA THR A 154 21.07 10.93 -2.15
C THR A 154 20.69 11.41 -3.55
N LYS A 155 21.60 11.23 -4.50
CA LYS A 155 21.42 11.63 -5.90
C LYS A 155 21.56 10.45 -6.84
N TYR A 156 20.79 10.49 -7.92
CA TYR A 156 21.02 9.67 -9.10
C TYR A 156 21.94 10.39 -10.07
N VAL A 157 22.81 9.64 -10.73
CA VAL A 157 23.71 10.14 -11.75
C VAL A 157 23.76 9.18 -12.95
N GLY A 158 23.22 9.62 -14.08
CA GLY A 158 23.43 8.96 -15.36
C GLY A 158 24.68 9.53 -16.02
N TYR A 159 25.50 8.67 -16.63
CA TYR A 159 26.73 9.12 -17.28
C TYR A 159 27.00 8.43 -18.62
N TYR A 160 27.66 9.15 -19.49
CA TYR A 160 28.19 8.71 -20.76
C TYR A 160 29.65 9.14 -20.88
N ALA A 161 30.56 8.20 -21.09
CA ALA A 161 31.92 8.47 -21.45
C ALA A 161 32.09 8.30 -22.96
N ASP A 162 32.82 9.19 -23.61
CA ASP A 162 33.18 9.03 -25.01
C ASP A 162 34.18 7.87 -25.20
N GLN A 163 34.29 7.36 -26.42
CA GLN A 163 35.07 6.15 -26.70
C GLN A 163 36.59 6.31 -26.43
N ASP A 164 37.09 7.53 -26.51
CA ASP A 164 38.50 7.85 -26.31
C ASP A 164 38.83 8.36 -24.88
N GLY A 165 37.79 8.36 -23.97
CA GLY A 165 37.97 8.82 -22.59
C GLY A 165 38.26 10.34 -22.47
N GLN A 166 37.95 11.13 -23.48
CA GLN A 166 38.28 12.57 -23.52
C GLN A 166 37.31 13.40 -22.66
N TYR A 167 36.07 12.98 -22.55
CA TYR A 167 35.04 13.63 -21.74
C TYR A 167 33.98 12.66 -21.24
N ILE A 168 33.31 13.11 -20.19
CA ILE A 168 32.14 12.39 -19.59
C ILE A 168 31.01 13.40 -19.54
N VAL A 169 29.86 13.01 -20.09
CA VAL A 169 28.60 13.74 -19.94
C VAL A 169 27.83 13.13 -18.77
N ILE A 170 27.39 13.96 -17.86
CA ILE A 170 26.75 13.55 -16.63
C ILE A 170 25.38 14.26 -16.51
N VAL A 171 24.34 13.50 -16.12
CA VAL A 171 23.03 14.01 -15.73
C VAL A 171 22.79 13.65 -14.29
N SER A 172 22.50 14.60 -13.43
CA SER A 172 22.28 14.41 -12.00
C SER A 172 20.88 14.88 -11.61
N ALA A 173 20.25 14.17 -10.69
CA ALA A 173 18.96 14.55 -10.09
C ALA A 173 18.88 14.07 -8.64
N ASP A 174 18.09 14.76 -7.80
CA ASP A 174 17.86 14.36 -6.43
C ASP A 174 16.90 13.17 -6.39
N GLN A 175 17.28 12.12 -5.66
CA GLN A 175 16.46 10.92 -5.51
C GLN A 175 15.10 11.23 -4.85
N SER A 176 15.09 12.13 -3.87
CA SER A 176 13.87 12.54 -3.17
C SER A 176 12.86 13.18 -4.12
N GLU A 177 13.31 14.04 -5.05
CA GLU A 177 12.44 14.63 -6.05
C GLU A 177 12.00 13.61 -7.09
N ALA A 178 12.93 12.80 -7.58
CA ALA A 178 12.66 11.74 -8.54
C ALA A 178 11.60 10.75 -8.03
N LEU A 179 11.57 10.46 -6.73
CA LEU A 179 10.60 9.56 -6.09
C LEU A 179 9.41 10.28 -5.45
N SER A 180 9.31 11.61 -5.56
CA SER A 180 8.25 12.39 -4.90
C SER A 180 6.84 11.97 -5.34
N GLY A 181 6.63 11.81 -6.65
CA GLY A 181 5.36 11.33 -7.19
C GLY A 181 5.00 9.92 -6.72
N VAL A 182 5.99 9.05 -6.55
CA VAL A 182 5.79 7.69 -6.01
C VAL A 182 5.37 7.74 -4.55
N THR A 183 6.04 8.57 -3.76
CA THR A 183 5.71 8.74 -2.34
C THR A 183 4.29 9.28 -2.16
N GLN A 184 3.88 10.23 -2.99
CA GLN A 184 2.51 10.74 -3.01
C GLN A 184 1.50 9.67 -3.41
N ALA A 185 1.78 8.89 -4.47
CA ALA A 185 0.92 7.78 -4.92
C ALA A 185 0.76 6.71 -3.84
N ILE A 186 1.85 6.33 -3.16
CA ILE A 186 1.81 5.41 -2.02
C ILE A 186 0.95 5.98 -0.88
N GLY A 187 1.12 7.25 -0.54
CA GLY A 187 0.30 7.92 0.47
C GLY A 187 -1.19 7.88 0.14
N THR A 188 -1.54 8.17 -1.10
CA THR A 188 -2.93 8.09 -1.59
C THR A 188 -3.46 6.64 -1.53
N MET A 189 -2.66 5.67 -1.95
CA MET A 189 -3.03 4.24 -1.93
C MET A 189 -3.27 3.75 -0.50
N VAL A 190 -2.42 4.12 0.46
CA VAL A 190 -2.62 3.79 1.87
C VAL A 190 -3.87 4.48 2.42
N GLY A 191 -4.07 5.76 2.14
CA GLY A 191 -5.24 6.51 2.57
C GLY A 191 -6.56 5.92 2.05
N THR A 192 -6.63 5.61 0.76
CA THR A 192 -7.81 4.97 0.16
C THR A 192 -8.05 3.57 0.71
N SER A 193 -7.00 2.78 0.97
CA SER A 193 -7.12 1.46 1.60
C SER A 193 -7.71 1.54 3.01
N VAL A 194 -7.29 2.52 3.82
CA VAL A 194 -7.85 2.75 5.16
C VAL A 194 -9.32 3.16 5.08
N CYS A 195 -9.69 4.06 4.17
CA CYS A 195 -11.08 4.44 3.96
C CYS A 195 -11.97 3.24 3.57
N CYS A 196 -11.51 2.44 2.60
CA CYS A 196 -12.20 1.21 2.19
C CYS A 196 -12.36 0.23 3.35
N GLN A 197 -11.34 0.08 4.19
CA GLN A 197 -11.37 -0.80 5.35
C GLN A 197 -12.43 -0.35 6.38
N ILE A 198 -12.53 0.95 6.64
CA ILE A 198 -13.57 1.51 7.52
C ILE A 198 -14.95 1.24 6.96
N ILE A 199 -15.17 1.45 5.66
CA ILE A 199 -16.46 1.17 5.00
C ILE A 199 -16.82 -0.31 5.12
N CYS A 200 -15.89 -1.21 4.82
CA CYS A 200 -16.09 -2.66 4.96
C CYS A 200 -16.44 -3.06 6.40
N MET A 201 -15.79 -2.44 7.39
CA MET A 201 -16.10 -2.68 8.81
C MET A 201 -17.50 -2.23 9.18
N ILE A 202 -17.96 -1.08 8.69
CA ILE A 202 -19.33 -0.59 8.91
C ILE A 202 -20.34 -1.56 8.29
N ILE A 203 -20.12 -1.98 7.05
CA ILE A 203 -20.99 -2.94 6.35
C ILE A 203 -21.03 -4.27 7.13
N ALA A 204 -19.87 -4.80 7.52
CA ALA A 204 -19.80 -6.02 8.31
C ALA A 204 -20.56 -5.88 9.64
N PHE A 205 -20.39 -4.76 10.35
CA PHE A 205 -21.12 -4.47 11.59
C PHE A 205 -22.64 -4.50 11.38
N LEU A 206 -23.15 -3.83 10.36
CA LEU A 206 -24.57 -3.79 10.02
C LEU A 206 -25.10 -5.18 9.65
N CYS A 207 -24.36 -5.95 8.86
CA CYS A 207 -24.71 -7.32 8.49
C CYS A 207 -24.76 -8.22 9.72
N PHE A 208 -23.74 -8.23 10.56
CA PHE A 208 -23.72 -9.03 11.79
C PHE A 208 -24.83 -8.61 12.75
N HIS A 209 -25.08 -7.31 12.87
CA HIS A 209 -26.18 -6.84 13.71
C HIS A 209 -27.54 -7.35 13.22
N ARG A 210 -27.79 -7.31 11.89
CA ARG A 210 -29.04 -7.75 11.28
C ARG A 210 -29.22 -9.27 11.36
N LEU A 211 -28.15 -10.05 11.26
CA LEU A 211 -28.21 -11.51 11.30
C LEU A 211 -28.29 -12.07 12.73
N PHE A 212 -27.50 -11.53 13.67
CA PHE A 212 -27.40 -12.12 15.01
C PHE A 212 -28.47 -11.64 16.01
N ASN A 213 -29.10 -10.50 15.79
CA ASN A 213 -30.16 -10.02 16.68
C ASN A 213 -31.38 -10.93 16.69
N PRO A 214 -31.95 -11.38 15.54
CA PRO A 214 -33.01 -12.34 15.51
C PRO A 214 -32.66 -13.68 16.18
N LEU A 215 -31.44 -14.20 15.91
CA LEU A 215 -30.97 -15.44 16.53
C LEU A 215 -30.94 -15.37 18.05
N LYS A 216 -30.47 -14.24 18.62
CA LYS A 216 -30.49 -14.05 20.08
C LYS A 216 -31.92 -14.09 20.63
N LYS A 217 -32.89 -13.53 19.92
CA LYS A 217 -34.30 -13.56 20.32
C LYS A 217 -34.87 -14.98 20.25
N ILE A 218 -34.53 -15.74 19.21
CA ILE A 218 -34.94 -17.16 19.10
C ILE A 218 -34.37 -17.97 20.27
N THR A 219 -33.06 -17.82 20.54
CA THR A 219 -32.41 -18.50 21.67
C THR A 219 -33.08 -18.20 23.00
N TYR A 220 -33.47 -16.94 23.23
CA TYR A 220 -34.21 -16.55 24.43
C TYR A 220 -35.61 -17.24 24.52
N GLN A 221 -36.33 -17.37 23.40
CA GLN A 221 -37.60 -18.07 23.36
C GLN A 221 -37.43 -19.58 23.62
N VAL A 222 -36.36 -20.19 23.10
CA VAL A 222 -36.04 -21.60 23.38
C VAL A 222 -35.71 -21.80 24.88
N GLU A 223 -34.99 -20.88 25.52
CA GLU A 223 -34.68 -20.92 26.95
C GLU A 223 -35.96 -20.80 27.80
N ARG A 224 -36.90 -19.93 27.42
CA ARG A 224 -38.21 -19.85 28.06
C ARG A 224 -39.00 -21.17 27.95
N LEU A 225 -38.99 -21.77 26.75
CA LEU A 225 -39.61 -23.06 26.50
C LEU A 225 -39.03 -24.15 27.41
N GLY A 226 -37.70 -24.18 27.56
CA GLY A 226 -37.00 -25.10 28.45
C GLY A 226 -37.36 -24.91 29.95
N ASN A 227 -37.82 -23.71 30.32
CA ASN A 227 -38.31 -23.39 31.66
C ASN A 227 -39.87 -23.55 31.78
N LEU A 228 -40.48 -24.20 30.82
CA LEU A 228 -41.96 -24.42 30.75
C LEU A 228 -42.80 -23.11 30.75
N ASP A 229 -42.17 -21.97 30.37
CA ASP A 229 -42.89 -20.73 30.15
C ASP A 229 -43.48 -20.71 28.74
N LEU A 230 -44.70 -21.22 28.60
CA LEU A 230 -45.42 -21.36 27.34
C LEU A 230 -46.23 -20.12 26.95
N LYS A 231 -46.07 -19.00 27.68
CA LYS A 231 -46.81 -17.76 27.38
C LYS A 231 -46.43 -17.21 26.00
N HIS A 232 -47.46 -17.02 25.18
CA HIS A 232 -47.31 -16.42 23.86
C HIS A 232 -47.02 -14.92 23.96
N THR A 233 -45.87 -14.48 23.44
CA THR A 233 -45.42 -13.09 23.52
C THR A 233 -45.55 -12.33 22.20
N GLY A 234 -45.97 -12.99 21.11
CA GLY A 234 -46.02 -12.38 19.76
C GLY A 234 -44.65 -12.06 19.14
N GLU A 235 -43.54 -12.34 19.84
CA GLU A 235 -42.21 -12.12 19.29
C GLU A 235 -41.85 -13.16 18.22
N LEU A 236 -42.21 -14.42 18.43
CA LEU A 236 -41.99 -15.49 17.45
C LEU A 236 -42.78 -15.24 16.17
N ASP A 237 -43.97 -14.67 16.23
CA ASP A 237 -44.78 -14.32 15.05
C ASP A 237 -44.08 -13.30 14.16
N LYS A 238 -43.41 -12.30 14.78
CA LYS A 238 -42.65 -11.31 14.07
C LYS A 238 -41.40 -11.93 13.42
N LEU A 239 -40.72 -12.82 14.15
CA LEU A 239 -39.52 -13.50 13.66
C LEU A 239 -39.86 -14.54 12.57
N ALA A 240 -41.00 -15.21 12.66
CA ALA A 240 -41.50 -16.18 11.67
C ALA A 240 -41.75 -15.55 10.28
N LYS A 241 -42.02 -14.24 10.25
CA LYS A 241 -42.17 -13.45 8.99
C LYS A 241 -40.84 -13.09 8.31
N ILE A 242 -39.73 -13.25 8.99
CA ILE A 242 -38.41 -13.07 8.41
C ILE A 242 -38.16 -14.22 7.41
N GLY A 243 -37.63 -13.91 6.24
CA GLY A 243 -37.26 -14.93 5.26
C GLY A 243 -36.01 -15.73 5.67
N GLY A 244 -35.77 -16.85 4.97
CA GLY A 244 -34.58 -17.68 5.14
C GLY A 244 -34.60 -18.55 6.41
N GLU A 245 -33.41 -18.99 6.83
CA GLU A 245 -33.21 -19.97 7.92
C GLU A 245 -33.69 -19.44 9.27
N VAL A 246 -33.51 -18.14 9.52
CA VAL A 246 -33.94 -17.49 10.76
C VAL A 246 -35.46 -17.57 10.93
N GLY A 247 -36.21 -17.27 9.87
CA GLY A 247 -37.69 -17.42 9.91
C GLY A 247 -38.13 -18.87 10.03
N MET A 248 -37.40 -19.80 9.41
CA MET A 248 -37.69 -21.24 9.54
C MET A 248 -37.51 -21.72 10.99
N MET A 249 -36.37 -21.32 11.63
CA MET A 249 -36.14 -21.62 13.05
C MET A 249 -37.24 -21.05 13.95
N ALA A 250 -37.65 -19.80 13.71
CA ALA A 250 -38.69 -19.14 14.48
C ALA A 250 -40.04 -19.90 14.35
N ARG A 251 -40.41 -20.32 13.14
CA ARG A 251 -41.62 -21.13 12.89
C ARG A 251 -41.57 -22.49 13.61
N SER A 252 -40.43 -23.17 13.55
CA SER A 252 -40.24 -24.45 14.23
C SER A 252 -40.40 -24.32 15.76
N VAL A 253 -39.78 -23.31 16.36
CA VAL A 253 -39.89 -23.02 17.80
C VAL A 253 -41.32 -22.68 18.16
N TRP A 254 -42.01 -21.88 17.35
CA TRP A 254 -43.42 -21.54 17.54
C TRP A 254 -44.33 -22.78 17.51
N GLN A 255 -44.12 -23.69 16.52
CA GLN A 255 -44.86 -24.95 16.45
C GLN A 255 -44.69 -25.84 17.69
N VAL A 256 -43.44 -25.95 18.17
CA VAL A 256 -43.16 -26.72 19.40
C VAL A 256 -43.85 -26.08 20.61
N GLN A 257 -43.79 -24.75 20.74
CA GLN A 257 -44.46 -24.03 21.82
C GLN A 257 -45.98 -24.27 21.82
N THR A 258 -46.60 -24.18 20.65
CA THR A 258 -48.07 -24.39 20.50
C THR A 258 -48.45 -25.81 20.86
N LYS A 259 -47.73 -26.83 20.33
CA LYS A 259 -48.02 -28.24 20.66
C LYS A 259 -47.83 -28.56 22.13
N LEU A 260 -46.80 -28.03 22.78
CA LEU A 260 -46.59 -28.22 24.22
C LEU A 260 -47.71 -27.55 25.03
N ALA A 261 -48.18 -26.39 24.63
CA ALA A 261 -49.30 -25.71 25.29
C ALA A 261 -50.59 -26.50 25.18
N GLU A 262 -50.89 -27.10 24.01
CA GLU A 262 -52.05 -27.99 23.79
C GLU A 262 -51.98 -29.20 24.72
N VAL A 263 -50.86 -29.93 24.76
CA VAL A 263 -50.68 -31.10 25.62
C VAL A 263 -50.85 -30.75 27.11
N VAL A 264 -50.31 -29.61 27.56
CA VAL A 264 -50.44 -29.18 28.95
C VAL A 264 -51.91 -28.84 29.29
N MET A 265 -52.69 -28.26 28.36
CA MET A 265 -54.10 -28.00 28.54
C MET A 265 -54.91 -29.31 28.62
N GLU A 266 -54.66 -30.26 27.70
CA GLU A 266 -55.34 -31.59 27.73
C GLU A 266 -55.08 -32.32 29.05
N LEU A 267 -53.83 -32.37 29.52
CA LEU A 267 -53.51 -32.99 30.79
C LEU A 267 -54.13 -32.29 31.98
N LYS A 268 -54.32 -31.00 31.92
CA LYS A 268 -55.07 -30.27 32.97
C LYS A 268 -56.51 -30.58 32.97
N ASP A 269 -57.18 -30.61 31.82
CA ASP A 269 -58.64 -30.96 31.68
C ASP A 269 -58.91 -32.41 32.12
N GLU A 270 -58.02 -33.35 31.71
CA GLU A 270 -58.15 -34.75 32.20
C GLU A 270 -57.97 -34.86 33.71
N SER A 271 -57.03 -34.12 34.29
CA SER A 271 -56.80 -34.07 35.72
C SER A 271 -57.99 -33.48 36.49
N GLU A 272 -58.63 -32.43 35.96
CA GLU A 272 -59.85 -31.85 36.57
C GLU A 272 -61.05 -32.80 36.49
N HIS A 273 -61.16 -33.58 35.41
CA HIS A 273 -62.19 -34.61 35.26
C HIS A 273 -62.01 -35.84 36.18
N LEU A 274 -60.72 -36.13 36.55
CA LEU A 274 -60.45 -37.24 37.49
C LEU A 274 -60.72 -36.91 38.97
N PHE A 275 -60.79 -35.64 39.31
CA PHE A 275 -61.02 -35.15 40.68
C PHE A 275 -62.39 -34.54 40.89
N ALA A 276 -63.27 -34.52 39.88
CA ALA A 276 -64.69 -34.14 39.95
C ALA A 276 -65.60 -35.39 40.08
#